data_ebd4d1829690ee65993486dd2076b6af
#
_entry.id   ebd4d1829690ee65993486dd2076b6af
#
_cell.length_a   1.000
_cell.length_b   1.000
_cell.length_c   1.000
_cell.angle_alpha   90.00
_cell.angle_beta   90.00
_cell.angle_gamma   90.00
#
_symmetry.space_group_name_H-M   'P 1'
#
loop_
_entity.id
_entity.type
_entity.pdbx_description
1 polymer ?
#
loop_
_entity_poly.entity_id
_entity_poly.type
_entity_poly.pdbx_seq_one_letter_code
_entity_poly.pdbx_strand_id
1 'polypeptide(L)'
;MLIALLSFSSCNDWLDVVPQGQVQGEDLLTDEKGYNSALDGIYYKLTSETLYGMELSFGMMDVLAQYWDLSTKTKNPYYKQSLFDYEDATSKTRFKAIWSMMYQGITQANYILESLEGNRDKIKYAELIEGEAYALRAFIHMELASMYGPVIRTEADLDKECIAYRTEYNVKAQEFESMRSVLTKAKEDLTKAEELLKNDPIVENKRYGNGNSSMLDYHAVLERRGDRMNLY
;
A
#
# COMPACT_ATOMS: atom_id res chain seq x y z
N MET A 1 46.95 36.75 -32.23
CA MET A 1 45.89 35.69 -32.37
C MET A 1 45.47 35.32 -30.98
N LEU A 2 44.37 35.91 -30.50
CA LEU A 2 43.90 35.81 -29.11
C LEU A 2 42.77 34.77 -29.10
N ILE A 3 42.98 33.59 -28.50
CA ILE A 3 41.98 32.53 -28.36
C ILE A 3 41.16 32.84 -27.11
N ALA A 4 39.91 33.25 -27.31
CA ALA A 4 38.93 33.41 -26.21
C ALA A 4 38.42 32.03 -25.77
N LEU A 5 38.78 31.60 -24.56
CA LEU A 5 38.21 30.44 -23.86
C LEU A 5 36.81 30.85 -23.37
N LEU A 6 35.78 30.39 -24.07
CA LEU A 6 34.40 30.43 -23.58
C LEU A 6 34.23 29.32 -22.54
N SER A 7 34.28 29.71 -21.28
CA SER A 7 33.85 28.87 -20.16
C SER A 7 32.32 28.68 -20.19
N PHE A 8 31.86 27.51 -20.62
CA PHE A 8 30.47 27.09 -20.45
C PHE A 8 30.24 26.73 -18.96
N SER A 9 29.78 27.69 -18.19
CA SER A 9 29.18 27.41 -16.91
C SER A 9 27.79 26.85 -17.21
N SER A 10 27.66 25.53 -17.21
CA SER A 10 26.38 24.85 -17.27
C SER A 10 25.68 25.08 -15.92
N CYS A 11 24.66 25.91 -15.89
CA CYS A 11 23.74 25.99 -14.78
C CYS A 11 22.87 24.75 -14.82
N ASN A 12 23.16 23.73 -13.99
CA ASN A 12 22.33 22.51 -13.85
C ASN A 12 20.99 22.79 -13.17
N ASP A 13 20.90 23.85 -12.38
CA ASP A 13 19.68 24.17 -11.61
C ASP A 13 18.47 24.63 -12.44
N TRP A 14 18.68 24.98 -13.71
CA TRP A 14 17.57 25.44 -14.58
C TRP A 14 16.73 24.29 -15.17
N LEU A 15 17.24 23.07 -15.13
CA LEU A 15 16.54 21.89 -15.64
C LEU A 15 15.75 21.13 -14.56
N ASP A 16 15.94 21.46 -13.30
CA ASP A 16 15.17 20.89 -12.17
C ASP A 16 13.82 21.62 -11.99
N VAL A 17 12.96 21.51 -12.98
CA VAL A 17 11.59 22.00 -12.88
C VAL A 17 10.77 20.94 -12.13
N VAL A 18 10.64 21.10 -10.81
CA VAL A 18 9.65 20.34 -10.04
C VAL A 18 8.26 20.87 -10.45
N PRO A 19 7.36 20.02 -11.01
CA PRO A 19 6.01 20.44 -11.32
C PRO A 19 5.33 20.99 -10.05
N GLN A 20 4.67 22.14 -10.14
CA GLN A 20 3.94 22.72 -9.01
C GLN A 20 2.92 21.70 -8.49
N GLY A 21 3.07 21.29 -7.23
CA GLY A 21 2.22 20.29 -6.57
C GLY A 21 2.83 18.88 -6.44
N GLN A 22 4.04 18.63 -6.92
CA GLN A 22 4.79 17.41 -6.62
C GLN A 22 5.93 17.72 -5.66
N VAL A 23 5.89 17.13 -4.46
CA VAL A 23 7.01 17.13 -3.52
C VAL A 23 7.95 16.01 -3.93
N GLN A 24 9.25 16.28 -4.04
CA GLN A 24 10.23 15.22 -4.28
C GLN A 24 10.18 14.25 -3.09
N GLY A 25 10.26 12.93 -3.36
CA GLY A 25 10.09 11.91 -2.33
C GLY A 25 11.04 12.08 -1.13
N GLU A 26 12.28 12.57 -1.39
CA GLU A 26 13.27 12.84 -0.34
C GLU A 26 12.88 14.00 0.59
N ASP A 27 12.13 14.99 0.08
CA ASP A 27 11.65 16.14 0.85
C ASP A 27 10.33 15.84 1.59
N LEU A 28 9.61 14.78 1.21
CA LEU A 28 8.31 14.43 1.78
C LEU A 28 8.44 13.82 3.18
N LEU A 29 9.40 12.91 3.39
CA LEU A 29 9.54 12.13 4.63
C LEU A 29 10.54 12.76 5.60
N THR A 30 10.38 14.05 5.88
CA THR A 30 11.25 14.81 6.80
C THR A 30 10.60 15.13 8.15
N ASP A 31 9.27 15.12 8.20
CA ASP A 31 8.49 15.41 9.39
C ASP A 31 7.27 14.49 9.52
N GLU A 32 6.62 14.55 10.66
CA GLU A 32 5.44 13.73 10.97
C GLU A 32 4.30 13.89 9.95
N LYS A 33 4.10 15.12 9.45
CA LYS A 33 3.06 15.41 8.45
C LYS A 33 3.36 14.71 7.12
N GLY A 34 4.62 14.71 6.70
CA GLY A 34 5.06 14.02 5.49
C GLY A 34 4.82 12.52 5.56
N TYR A 35 5.20 11.88 6.68
CA TYR A 35 4.95 10.45 6.89
C TYR A 35 3.45 10.10 6.91
N ASN A 36 2.63 10.91 7.60
CA ASN A 36 1.17 10.72 7.59
C ASN A 36 0.59 10.90 6.19
N SER A 37 1.04 11.90 5.43
CA SER A 37 0.62 12.08 4.03
C SER A 37 1.01 10.90 3.14
N ALA A 38 2.15 10.27 3.40
CA ALA A 38 2.56 9.08 2.67
C ALA A 38 1.66 7.87 3.00
N LEU A 39 1.28 7.67 4.26
CA LEU A 39 0.28 6.67 4.65
C LEU A 39 -1.08 6.96 4.02
N ASP A 40 -1.56 8.21 4.06
CA ASP A 40 -2.80 8.65 3.38
C ASP A 40 -2.76 8.29 1.89
N GLY A 41 -1.61 8.45 1.25
CA GLY A 41 -1.40 8.07 -0.14
C GLY A 41 -1.63 6.59 -0.41
N ILE A 42 -1.28 5.68 0.53
CA ILE A 42 -1.57 4.24 0.40
C ILE A 42 -3.08 4.01 0.51
N TYR A 43 -3.75 4.57 1.53
CA TYR A 43 -5.20 4.44 1.72
C TYR A 43 -5.97 5.01 0.52
N TYR A 44 -5.59 6.20 0.05
CA TYR A 44 -6.21 6.79 -1.14
C TYR A 44 -6.07 5.88 -2.37
N LYS A 45 -4.92 5.24 -2.54
CA LYS A 45 -4.72 4.25 -3.61
C LYS A 45 -5.65 3.05 -3.44
N LEU A 46 -5.82 2.55 -2.22
CA LEU A 46 -6.73 1.45 -1.93
C LEU A 46 -8.21 1.80 -2.24
N THR A 47 -8.63 3.05 -2.09
CA THR A 47 -10.01 3.49 -2.43
C THR A 47 -10.25 3.73 -3.93
N SER A 48 -9.25 3.54 -4.79
CA SER A 48 -9.42 3.68 -6.24
C SER A 48 -10.38 2.65 -6.81
N GLU A 49 -11.03 2.97 -7.95
CA GLU A 49 -11.91 2.03 -8.67
C GLU A 49 -11.19 0.73 -9.07
N THR A 50 -9.90 0.78 -9.31
CA THR A 50 -9.09 -0.42 -9.62
C THR A 50 -8.96 -1.37 -8.44
N LEU A 51 -9.10 -0.87 -7.20
CA LEU A 51 -9.02 -1.65 -5.99
C LEU A 51 -10.38 -1.68 -5.27
N TYR A 52 -10.44 -1.25 -4.02
CA TYR A 52 -11.66 -1.38 -3.20
C TYR A 52 -12.77 -0.39 -3.56
N GLY A 53 -12.47 0.67 -4.33
CA GLY A 53 -13.50 1.58 -4.83
C GLY A 53 -14.48 0.90 -5.80
N MET A 54 -14.09 -0.22 -6.44
CA MET A 54 -14.99 -0.98 -7.31
C MET A 54 -14.53 -2.45 -7.51
N GLU A 55 -13.34 -2.69 -8.12
CA GLU A 55 -12.98 -4.02 -8.63
C GLU A 55 -12.88 -5.09 -7.54
N LEU A 56 -12.33 -4.75 -6.37
CA LEU A 56 -12.13 -5.68 -5.23
C LEU A 56 -13.31 -5.72 -4.25
N SER A 57 -14.40 -5.03 -4.56
CA SER A 57 -15.63 -5.01 -3.76
C SER A 57 -16.82 -5.47 -4.60
N PHE A 58 -17.60 -4.54 -5.11
CA PHE A 58 -18.83 -4.82 -5.85
C PHE A 58 -18.67 -4.94 -7.38
N GLY A 59 -17.43 -4.84 -7.89
CA GLY A 59 -17.12 -4.96 -9.33
C GLY A 59 -16.73 -6.39 -9.72
N MET A 60 -15.46 -6.58 -10.10
CA MET A 60 -14.98 -7.88 -10.60
C MET A 60 -15.13 -9.01 -9.58
N MET A 61 -14.91 -8.77 -8.27
CA MET A 61 -15.00 -9.83 -7.27
C MET A 61 -16.42 -10.38 -7.13
N ASP A 62 -17.45 -9.55 -7.15
CA ASP A 62 -18.86 -9.98 -7.13
C ASP A 62 -19.23 -10.77 -8.38
N VAL A 63 -18.67 -10.37 -9.52
CA VAL A 63 -18.88 -11.10 -10.79
C VAL A 63 -18.22 -12.48 -10.75
N LEU A 64 -16.97 -12.57 -10.25
CA LEU A 64 -16.27 -13.86 -10.06
C LEU A 64 -16.96 -14.73 -9.01
N ALA A 65 -17.54 -14.12 -7.97
CA ALA A 65 -18.36 -14.83 -6.99
C ALA A 65 -19.74 -15.27 -7.54
N GLN A 66 -20.05 -14.95 -8.82
CA GLN A 66 -21.31 -15.29 -9.49
C GLN A 66 -22.55 -14.68 -8.82
N TYR A 67 -22.40 -13.53 -8.14
CA TYR A 67 -23.56 -12.79 -7.60
C TYR A 67 -24.41 -12.14 -8.70
N TRP A 68 -23.85 -11.99 -9.92
CA TRP A 68 -24.50 -11.39 -11.08
C TRP A 68 -24.58 -12.38 -12.24
N ASP A 69 -25.78 -12.66 -12.74
CA ASP A 69 -25.96 -13.42 -13.98
C ASP A 69 -25.73 -12.52 -15.20
N LEU A 70 -24.59 -12.66 -15.82
CA LEU A 70 -24.20 -11.96 -17.03
C LEU A 70 -24.24 -12.87 -18.27
N SER A 71 -24.74 -14.08 -18.19
CA SER A 71 -24.70 -15.11 -19.24
C SER A 71 -25.28 -14.63 -20.59
N THR A 72 -26.29 -13.73 -20.57
CA THR A 72 -26.90 -13.12 -21.75
C THR A 72 -26.44 -11.70 -22.02
N LYS A 73 -25.54 -11.14 -21.24
CA LYS A 73 -25.10 -9.74 -21.24
C LYS A 73 -23.75 -9.55 -21.94
N THR A 74 -23.61 -10.03 -23.16
CA THR A 74 -22.34 -10.08 -23.92
C THR A 74 -21.66 -8.73 -24.13
N LYS A 75 -22.38 -7.60 -23.99
CA LYS A 75 -21.83 -6.23 -24.03
C LYS A 75 -21.44 -5.68 -22.67
N ASN A 76 -21.70 -6.42 -21.57
CA ASN A 76 -21.29 -5.99 -20.24
C ASN A 76 -19.75 -6.01 -20.13
N PRO A 77 -19.11 -4.99 -19.54
CA PRO A 77 -17.65 -4.93 -19.44
C PRO A 77 -17.03 -6.07 -18.60
N TYR A 78 -17.85 -6.78 -17.82
CA TYR A 78 -17.43 -7.95 -17.01
C TYR A 78 -17.87 -9.30 -17.61
N TYR A 79 -18.42 -9.31 -18.82
CA TYR A 79 -18.93 -10.56 -19.44
C TYR A 79 -17.86 -11.66 -19.47
N LYS A 80 -16.63 -11.32 -19.84
CA LYS A 80 -15.52 -12.28 -19.90
C LYS A 80 -15.14 -12.82 -18.53
N GLN A 81 -15.09 -11.97 -17.51
CA GLN A 81 -14.82 -12.35 -16.13
C GLN A 81 -15.93 -13.27 -15.59
N SER A 82 -17.20 -13.02 -15.93
CA SER A 82 -18.32 -13.90 -15.53
C SER A 82 -18.24 -15.32 -16.09
N LEU A 83 -17.50 -15.49 -17.18
CA LEU A 83 -17.22 -16.79 -17.80
C LEU A 83 -15.87 -17.39 -17.31
N PHE A 84 -15.19 -16.74 -16.38
CA PHE A 84 -13.84 -17.11 -15.92
C PHE A 84 -12.81 -17.16 -17.07
N ASP A 85 -13.04 -16.36 -18.14
CA ASP A 85 -12.12 -16.25 -19.28
C ASP A 85 -10.94 -15.37 -18.91
N TYR A 86 -9.99 -15.94 -18.17
CA TYR A 86 -8.77 -15.26 -17.72
C TYR A 86 -7.78 -14.95 -18.85
N GLU A 87 -7.91 -15.61 -20.01
CA GLU A 87 -7.05 -15.39 -21.16
C GLU A 87 -7.49 -14.20 -22.02
N ASP A 88 -8.72 -13.74 -21.85
CA ASP A 88 -9.23 -12.56 -22.56
C ASP A 88 -8.42 -11.31 -22.21
N ALA A 89 -8.21 -10.44 -23.19
CA ALA A 89 -7.42 -9.23 -23.06
C ALA A 89 -7.96 -8.27 -21.98
N THR A 90 -9.29 -8.19 -21.82
CA THR A 90 -9.91 -7.32 -20.81
C THR A 90 -9.70 -7.87 -19.41
N SER A 91 -9.78 -9.20 -19.24
CA SER A 91 -9.47 -9.88 -17.97
C SER A 91 -8.02 -9.65 -17.57
N LYS A 92 -7.09 -9.92 -18.49
CA LYS A 92 -5.65 -9.69 -18.26
C LYS A 92 -5.34 -8.24 -17.88
N THR A 93 -5.96 -7.28 -18.55
CA THR A 93 -5.77 -5.86 -18.25
C THR A 93 -6.22 -5.51 -16.83
N ARG A 94 -7.40 -5.99 -16.39
CA ARG A 94 -7.91 -5.74 -15.04
C ARG A 94 -7.02 -6.36 -13.98
N PHE A 95 -6.69 -7.65 -14.10
CA PHE A 95 -5.80 -8.32 -13.16
C PHE A 95 -4.43 -7.64 -13.07
N LYS A 96 -3.84 -7.28 -14.22
CA LYS A 96 -2.57 -6.56 -14.25
C LYS A 96 -2.64 -5.20 -13.56
N ALA A 97 -3.74 -4.46 -13.73
CA ALA A 97 -3.93 -3.16 -13.10
C ALA A 97 -4.01 -3.29 -11.57
N ILE A 98 -4.78 -4.24 -11.04
CA ILE A 98 -4.88 -4.56 -9.61
C ILE A 98 -3.50 -4.94 -9.06
N TRP A 99 -2.82 -5.90 -9.68
CA TRP A 99 -1.48 -6.32 -9.31
C TRP A 99 -0.50 -5.15 -9.19
N SER A 100 -0.44 -4.33 -10.26
CA SER A 100 0.48 -3.20 -10.30
C SER A 100 0.18 -2.17 -9.21
N MET A 101 -1.09 -1.86 -8.96
CA MET A 101 -1.48 -0.85 -7.99
C MET A 101 -1.24 -1.33 -6.56
N MET A 102 -1.47 -2.61 -6.27
CA MET A 102 -1.15 -3.21 -4.97
C MET A 102 0.35 -3.18 -4.68
N TYR A 103 1.19 -3.60 -5.64
CA TYR A 103 2.65 -3.52 -5.45
C TYR A 103 3.18 -2.09 -5.33
N GLN A 104 2.53 -1.10 -5.94
CA GLN A 104 2.84 0.31 -5.67
C GLN A 104 2.53 0.71 -4.22
N GLY A 105 1.44 0.19 -3.64
CA GLY A 105 1.13 0.38 -2.21
C GLY A 105 2.20 -0.25 -1.30
N ILE A 106 2.64 -1.47 -1.61
CA ILE A 106 3.74 -2.15 -0.91
C ILE A 106 5.04 -1.36 -1.02
N THR A 107 5.37 -0.89 -2.22
CA THR A 107 6.57 -0.06 -2.45
C THR A 107 6.55 1.20 -1.59
N GLN A 108 5.39 1.85 -1.48
CA GLN A 108 5.22 3.04 -0.63
C GLN A 108 5.34 2.71 0.86
N ALA A 109 4.78 1.58 1.31
CA ALA A 109 4.95 1.12 2.69
C ALA A 109 6.43 0.84 3.02
N ASN A 110 7.16 0.17 2.11
CA ASN A 110 8.58 -0.07 2.27
C ASN A 110 9.39 1.24 2.32
N TYR A 111 9.04 2.23 1.48
CA TYR A 111 9.68 3.53 1.50
C TYR A 111 9.49 4.27 2.84
N ILE A 112 8.27 4.21 3.40
CA ILE A 112 7.98 4.75 4.73
C ILE A 112 8.86 4.07 5.78
N LEU A 113 8.90 2.73 5.81
CA LEU A 113 9.64 1.95 6.78
C LEU A 113 11.15 2.23 6.71
N GLU A 114 11.73 2.21 5.51
CA GLU A 114 13.16 2.47 5.30
C GLU A 114 13.56 3.90 5.67
N SER A 115 12.74 4.89 5.27
CA SER A 115 13.00 6.29 5.60
C SER A 115 12.88 6.57 7.10
N LEU A 116 12.00 5.85 7.79
CA LEU A 116 11.78 6.03 9.23
C LEU A 116 12.95 5.50 10.07
N GLU A 117 13.68 4.46 9.63
CA GLU A 117 14.87 3.94 10.33
C GLU A 117 15.89 5.04 10.63
N GLY A 118 16.13 5.97 9.67
CA GLY A 118 17.07 7.08 9.81
C GLY A 118 16.52 8.31 10.55
N ASN A 119 15.23 8.39 10.78
CA ASN A 119 14.54 9.59 11.29
C ASN A 119 13.69 9.34 12.55
N ARG A 120 13.62 8.11 13.05
CA ARG A 120 12.71 7.69 14.12
C ARG A 120 12.71 8.63 15.33
N ASP A 121 13.88 9.05 15.80
CA ASP A 121 14.03 9.90 16.98
C ASP A 121 13.53 11.34 16.79
N LYS A 122 13.33 11.75 15.53
CA LYS A 122 12.85 13.09 15.16
C LYS A 122 11.35 13.15 14.95
N ILE A 123 10.71 12.00 14.75
CA ILE A 123 9.32 11.90 14.38
C ILE A 123 8.48 11.56 15.60
N LYS A 124 7.55 12.45 15.95
CA LYS A 124 6.60 12.19 17.02
C LYS A 124 5.65 11.06 16.60
N TYR A 125 5.41 10.09 17.48
CA TYR A 125 4.60 8.89 17.19
C TYR A 125 5.14 8.03 16.02
N ALA A 126 6.45 7.97 15.88
CA ALA A 126 7.11 7.14 14.86
C ALA A 126 6.64 5.67 14.92
N GLU A 127 6.44 5.13 16.13
CA GLU A 127 5.93 3.77 16.35
C GLU A 127 4.54 3.54 15.75
N LEU A 128 3.65 4.54 15.77
CA LEU A 128 2.32 4.40 15.18
C LEU A 128 2.40 4.38 13.64
N ILE A 129 3.22 5.24 13.07
CA ILE A 129 3.47 5.30 11.62
C ILE A 129 4.10 3.98 11.14
N GLU A 130 5.09 3.49 11.88
CA GLU A 130 5.79 2.25 11.58
C GLU A 130 4.85 1.03 11.66
N GLY A 131 4.08 0.95 12.75
CA GLY A 131 3.10 -0.11 12.96
C GLY A 131 2.03 -0.13 11.86
N GLU A 132 1.51 1.02 11.47
CA GLU A 132 0.53 1.14 10.40
C GLU A 132 1.11 0.75 9.03
N ALA A 133 2.36 1.13 8.74
CA ALA A 133 3.04 0.73 7.51
C ALA A 133 3.29 -0.78 7.43
N TYR A 134 3.69 -1.45 8.53
CA TYR A 134 3.79 -2.91 8.59
C TYR A 134 2.43 -3.58 8.38
N ALA A 135 1.37 -3.10 9.02
CA ALA A 135 0.02 -3.63 8.88
C ALA A 135 -0.47 -3.52 7.42
N LEU A 136 -0.30 -2.37 6.79
CA LEU A 136 -0.66 -2.15 5.38
C LEU A 136 0.14 -3.05 4.43
N ARG A 137 1.45 -3.21 4.68
CA ARG A 137 2.29 -4.10 3.88
C ARG A 137 1.82 -5.55 3.94
N ALA A 138 1.55 -6.04 5.13
CA ALA A 138 1.02 -7.38 5.34
C ALA A 138 -0.35 -7.55 4.69
N PHE A 139 -1.27 -6.60 4.91
CA PHE A 139 -2.61 -6.61 4.33
C PHE A 139 -2.58 -6.71 2.80
N ILE A 140 -1.82 -5.84 2.14
CA ILE A 140 -1.76 -5.82 0.67
C ILE A 140 -1.12 -7.11 0.12
N HIS A 141 -0.10 -7.67 0.77
CA HIS A 141 0.47 -8.95 0.35
C HIS A 141 -0.51 -10.11 0.55
N MET A 142 -1.29 -10.12 1.62
CA MET A 142 -2.33 -11.13 1.86
C MET A 142 -3.43 -11.09 0.80
N GLU A 143 -3.86 -9.88 0.40
CA GLU A 143 -4.81 -9.71 -0.69
C GLU A 143 -4.26 -10.22 -2.03
N LEU A 144 -3.00 -9.89 -2.35
CA LEU A 144 -2.32 -10.42 -3.52
C LEU A 144 -2.22 -11.95 -3.48
N ALA A 145 -1.86 -12.52 -2.34
CA ALA A 145 -1.76 -13.98 -2.17
C ALA A 145 -3.15 -14.66 -2.32
N SER A 146 -4.21 -14.01 -1.84
CA SER A 146 -5.58 -14.50 -2.00
C SER A 146 -6.02 -14.51 -3.46
N MET A 147 -5.67 -13.49 -4.23
CA MET A 147 -6.11 -13.34 -5.63
C MET A 147 -5.25 -14.14 -6.63
N TYR A 148 -3.95 -14.20 -6.40
CA TYR A 148 -2.99 -14.74 -7.39
C TYR A 148 -2.25 -15.99 -6.92
N GLY A 149 -2.38 -16.34 -5.65
CA GLY A 149 -1.75 -17.51 -5.07
C GLY A 149 -2.51 -18.81 -5.37
N PRO A 150 -1.92 -19.94 -4.97
CA PRO A 150 -2.52 -21.25 -5.14
C PRO A 150 -3.73 -21.45 -4.23
N VAL A 151 -4.71 -22.23 -4.70
CA VAL A 151 -5.81 -22.69 -3.84
C VAL A 151 -5.26 -23.69 -2.83
N ILE A 152 -5.45 -23.42 -1.55
CA ILE A 152 -4.99 -24.24 -0.43
C ILE A 152 -6.11 -25.21 -0.03
N ARG A 153 -5.88 -26.50 -0.24
CA ARG A 153 -6.78 -27.58 0.18
C ARG A 153 -6.11 -28.56 1.13
N THR A 154 -4.78 -28.66 1.05
CA THR A 154 -3.96 -29.53 1.86
C THR A 154 -2.74 -28.79 2.38
N GLU A 155 -2.08 -29.31 3.39
CA GLU A 155 -0.83 -28.77 3.93
C GLU A 155 0.27 -28.65 2.86
N ALA A 156 0.34 -29.60 1.93
CA ALA A 156 1.31 -29.55 0.82
C ALA A 156 1.07 -28.40 -0.16
N ASP A 157 -0.14 -27.85 -0.24
CA ASP A 157 -0.42 -26.72 -1.12
C ASP A 157 0.25 -25.44 -0.62
N LEU A 158 0.59 -25.35 0.67
CA LEU A 158 1.33 -24.23 1.23
C LEU A 158 2.73 -24.08 0.67
N ASP A 159 3.32 -25.15 0.13
CA ASP A 159 4.66 -25.13 -0.44
C ASP A 159 4.66 -24.77 -1.95
N LYS A 160 3.47 -24.55 -2.53
CA LYS A 160 3.32 -24.05 -3.90
C LYS A 160 3.73 -22.60 -4.01
N GLU A 161 4.29 -22.24 -5.17
CA GLU A 161 4.64 -20.88 -5.54
C GLU A 161 3.41 -19.94 -5.48
N CYS A 162 3.61 -18.76 -4.94
CA CYS A 162 2.56 -17.77 -4.70
C CYS A 162 2.93 -16.42 -5.31
N ILE A 163 3.50 -15.54 -4.52
CA ILE A 163 3.88 -14.16 -4.90
C ILE A 163 5.24 -13.81 -4.31
N ALA A 164 5.85 -12.71 -4.78
CA ALA A 164 7.01 -12.13 -4.12
C ALA A 164 6.59 -11.28 -2.92
N TYR A 165 7.04 -11.64 -1.70
CA TYR A 165 6.82 -10.81 -0.50
C TYR A 165 7.94 -9.76 -0.39
N ARG A 166 7.66 -8.53 -0.82
CA ARG A 166 8.65 -7.46 -0.90
C ARG A 166 8.75 -6.69 0.43
N THR A 167 9.97 -6.66 0.97
CA THR A 167 10.28 -5.99 2.25
C THR A 167 11.24 -4.81 2.10
N GLU A 168 11.73 -4.54 0.89
CA GLU A 168 12.70 -3.50 0.59
C GLU A 168 12.17 -2.51 -0.45
N TYR A 169 12.55 -1.26 -0.32
CA TYR A 169 12.32 -0.21 -1.31
C TYR A 169 13.42 -0.26 -2.38
N ASN A 170 13.21 -1.06 -3.41
CA ASN A 170 14.13 -1.15 -4.54
C ASN A 170 13.41 -1.62 -5.82
N VAL A 171 14.09 -1.52 -6.95
CA VAL A 171 13.59 -1.93 -8.28
C VAL A 171 14.07 -3.33 -8.72
N LYS A 172 14.77 -4.05 -7.86
CA LYS A 172 15.30 -5.39 -8.20
C LYS A 172 14.14 -6.37 -8.37
N ALA A 173 14.25 -7.20 -9.40
CA ALA A 173 13.32 -8.32 -9.54
C ALA A 173 13.50 -9.27 -8.34
N GLN A 174 12.40 -9.79 -7.83
CA GLN A 174 12.36 -10.75 -6.75
C GLN A 174 11.58 -11.97 -7.23
N GLU A 175 12.09 -13.15 -6.93
CA GLU A 175 11.42 -14.41 -7.25
C GLU A 175 10.15 -14.58 -6.40
N PHE A 176 9.22 -15.37 -6.91
CA PHE A 176 8.04 -15.75 -6.16
C PHE A 176 8.43 -16.72 -5.04
N GLU A 177 7.72 -16.63 -3.96
CA GLU A 177 7.93 -17.44 -2.77
C GLU A 177 6.75 -18.42 -2.61
N SER A 178 6.94 -19.45 -1.77
CA SER A 178 5.82 -20.33 -1.43
C SER A 178 4.74 -19.59 -0.63
N MET A 179 3.50 -20.06 -0.69
CA MET A 179 2.41 -19.54 0.15
C MET A 179 2.79 -19.56 1.63
N ARG A 180 3.46 -20.62 2.10
CA ARG A 180 3.96 -20.75 3.48
C ARG A 180 4.89 -19.61 3.85
N SER A 181 5.82 -19.26 2.96
CA SER A 181 6.75 -18.15 3.18
C SER A 181 6.00 -16.81 3.26
N VAL A 182 5.07 -16.57 2.33
CA VAL A 182 4.23 -15.37 2.31
C VAL A 182 3.44 -15.21 3.60
N LEU A 183 2.77 -16.28 4.05
CA LEU A 183 1.99 -16.28 5.31
C LEU A 183 2.88 -16.04 6.53
N THR A 184 4.08 -16.62 6.55
CA THR A 184 5.04 -16.43 7.64
C THR A 184 5.48 -14.97 7.73
N LYS A 185 5.88 -14.37 6.62
CA LYS A 185 6.32 -12.97 6.57
C LYS A 185 5.17 -11.99 6.88
N ALA A 186 3.96 -12.26 6.39
CA ALA A 186 2.78 -11.48 6.73
C ALA A 186 2.48 -11.52 8.25
N LYS A 187 2.60 -12.70 8.85
CA LYS A 187 2.46 -12.84 10.30
C LYS A 187 3.54 -12.07 11.07
N GLU A 188 4.78 -12.10 10.61
CA GLU A 188 5.88 -11.34 11.21
C GLU A 188 5.61 -9.84 11.16
N ASP A 189 5.15 -9.31 10.01
CA ASP A 189 4.79 -7.91 9.87
C ASP A 189 3.60 -7.52 10.77
N LEU A 190 2.55 -8.36 10.83
CA LEU A 190 1.40 -8.13 11.72
C LEU A 190 1.79 -8.17 13.20
N THR A 191 2.70 -9.07 13.58
CA THR A 191 3.20 -9.14 14.96
C THR A 191 3.97 -7.88 15.34
N LYS A 192 4.81 -7.36 14.44
CA LYS A 192 5.49 -6.07 14.63
C LYS A 192 4.50 -4.92 14.72
N ALA A 193 3.50 -4.90 13.84
CA ALA A 193 2.45 -3.88 13.87
C ALA A 193 1.69 -3.89 15.21
N GLU A 194 1.29 -5.06 15.68
CA GLU A 194 0.58 -5.21 16.96
C GLU A 194 1.40 -4.67 18.14
N GLU A 195 2.70 -4.99 18.20
CA GLU A 195 3.59 -4.50 19.24
C GLU A 195 3.74 -2.97 19.21
N LEU A 196 3.95 -2.40 18.02
CA LEU A 196 4.12 -0.96 17.82
C LEU A 196 2.86 -0.15 18.09
N LEU A 197 1.69 -0.72 17.76
CA LEU A 197 0.39 -0.09 17.96
C LEU A 197 -0.21 -0.36 19.34
N LYS A 198 0.48 -1.08 20.22
CA LYS A 198 -0.03 -1.47 21.53
C LYS A 198 -0.49 -0.30 22.39
N ASN A 199 0.25 0.81 22.34
CA ASN A 199 -0.03 2.02 23.10
C ASN A 199 -0.72 3.08 22.22
N ASP A 200 -1.42 2.68 21.16
CA ASP A 200 -2.17 3.58 20.32
C ASP A 200 -3.28 4.26 21.14
N PRO A 201 -3.30 5.60 21.23
CA PRO A 201 -4.33 6.34 21.98
C PRO A 201 -5.75 6.00 21.55
N ILE A 202 -5.96 5.55 20.30
CA ILE A 202 -7.27 5.12 19.79
C ILE A 202 -7.72 3.81 20.46
N VAL A 203 -6.78 2.88 20.68
CA VAL A 203 -7.07 1.58 21.30
C VAL A 203 -7.27 1.73 22.81
N GLU A 204 -6.45 2.56 23.47
CA GLU A 204 -6.54 2.80 24.91
C GLU A 204 -7.81 3.55 25.30
N ASN A 205 -8.24 4.51 24.49
CA ASN A 205 -9.39 5.39 24.78
C ASN A 205 -10.69 4.84 24.19
N LYS A 206 -11.05 3.61 24.53
CA LYS A 206 -12.31 2.96 24.11
C LYS A 206 -13.61 3.69 24.55
N ARG A 207 -13.52 4.80 25.28
CA ARG A 207 -14.67 5.60 25.74
C ARG A 207 -14.44 7.08 25.52
N TYR A 208 -15.24 7.67 24.68
CA TYR A 208 -15.44 9.11 24.66
C TYR A 208 -15.80 9.60 26.07
N GLY A 209 -15.03 10.50 26.65
CA GLY A 209 -15.53 11.33 27.73
C GLY A 209 -14.84 11.31 29.09
N ASN A 210 -13.64 10.77 29.25
CA ASN A 210 -13.01 10.75 30.58
C ASN A 210 -11.95 11.85 30.84
N GLY A 211 -12.09 13.05 30.29
CA GLY A 211 -11.43 14.29 30.79
C GLY A 211 -9.94 14.27 31.13
N ASN A 212 -9.18 13.23 30.78
CA ASN A 212 -7.77 13.06 31.09
C ASN A 212 -6.87 13.52 29.93
N SER A 213 -5.60 13.76 30.21
CA SER A 213 -4.56 14.15 29.24
C SER A 213 -4.49 13.23 27.99
N SER A 214 -4.89 11.98 28.13
CA SER A 214 -5.08 11.00 27.06
C SER A 214 -6.07 11.46 25.98
N MET A 215 -7.02 12.35 26.30
CA MET A 215 -7.99 12.86 25.33
C MET A 215 -7.36 13.87 24.35
N LEU A 216 -6.39 14.65 24.82
CA LEU A 216 -5.63 15.57 23.94
C LEU A 216 -4.74 14.77 22.97
N ASP A 217 -4.14 13.66 23.44
CA ASP A 217 -3.35 12.78 22.60
C ASP A 217 -4.23 12.04 21.59
N TYR A 218 -5.41 11.58 22.00
CA TYR A 218 -6.38 10.97 21.11
C TYR A 218 -6.82 11.90 19.97
N HIS A 219 -7.22 13.15 20.29
CA HIS A 219 -7.58 14.14 19.28
C HIS A 219 -6.40 14.46 18.35
N ALA A 220 -5.21 14.59 18.88
CA ALA A 220 -4.01 14.85 18.10
C ALA A 220 -3.68 13.71 17.12
N VAL A 221 -3.91 12.45 17.53
CA VAL A 221 -3.75 11.28 16.65
C VAL A 221 -4.86 11.24 15.60
N LEU A 222 -6.11 11.54 15.96
CA LEU A 222 -7.21 11.62 15.01
C LEU A 222 -7.00 12.69 13.95
N GLU A 223 -6.59 13.89 14.35
CA GLU A 223 -6.26 14.97 13.42
C GLU A 223 -5.12 14.59 12.46
N ARG A 224 -4.13 13.82 12.92
CA ARG A 224 -3.01 13.37 12.09
C ARG A 224 -3.37 12.25 11.14
N ARG A 225 -4.19 11.31 11.61
CA ARG A 225 -4.67 10.19 10.79
C ARG A 225 -5.75 10.60 9.81
N GLY A 226 -6.31 11.83 9.97
CA GLY A 226 -7.34 12.37 9.08
C GLY A 226 -8.50 11.40 8.90
N ASP A 227 -8.93 11.23 7.66
CA ASP A 227 -10.07 10.37 7.33
C ASP A 227 -9.70 8.87 7.18
N ARG A 228 -8.46 8.47 7.47
CA ARG A 228 -8.04 7.05 7.35
C ARG A 228 -8.91 6.11 8.17
N MET A 229 -9.35 6.55 9.35
CA MET A 229 -10.23 5.76 10.21
C MET A 229 -11.66 5.57 9.69
N ASN A 230 -12.08 6.39 8.72
CA ASN A 230 -13.39 6.27 8.08
C ASN A 230 -13.41 5.21 6.96
N LEU A 231 -12.28 4.58 6.69
CA LEU A 231 -12.13 3.52 5.69
C LEU A 231 -12.24 2.09 6.27
N TYR A 232 -12.46 1.99 7.60
CA TYR A 232 -12.70 0.73 8.33
C TYR A 232 -14.21 0.62 8.71
#